data_c94fc0ac17a29f48e4cc23f666af5a1d
#
_entry.id   c94fc0ac17a29f48e4cc23f666af5a1d
#
_cell.length_a   1.000
_cell.length_b   1.000
_cell.length_c   1.000
_cell.angle_alpha   90.00
_cell.angle_beta   90.00
_cell.angle_gamma   90.00
#
_symmetry.space_group_name_H-M   'P 1'
#
loop_
_entity.id
_entity.type
_entity.pdbx_description
1 polymer ?
#
loop_
_entity_poly.entity_id
_entity_poly.type
_entity_poly.pdbx_seq_one_letter_code
_entity_poly.pdbx_strand_id
1 'polypeptide(L)'
;ISDWFPARLRATALAIYSSGLYIGGGISLLIGGLIVENWNAAYPGGGPLGLVGWQAAFLAVGIPGLLLALWVLTLREPVRGAIDGLPTPEDPAPFRGFLQELFQVIPPFTVFGAAARGKKALMGNLLGAAFFAALAWVLWLLTGVVEQWVFLGVGYYAVFSWTMGLRARDLPTFKLTWGSPAFLCVILGYGTVAFTAYAASYWGAPYAERALGVNKTDLGWFLGAPAAVAGFLGVILGGRMADFLLERRPDGRVWVILFGLIMPVPAMWLAYTTDDVVLFYIGAFLAQM
;
A
#
# COMPACT_ATOMS: atom_id res chain seq x y z
N ILE A 1 -1.86 -0.58 -17.63
CA ILE A 1 -0.65 -1.38 -18.01
C ILE A 1 -1.07 -2.63 -18.77
N SER A 2 -2.05 -3.40 -18.28
CA SER A 2 -2.51 -4.64 -18.95
C SER A 2 -2.95 -4.42 -20.40
N ASP A 3 -3.49 -3.27 -20.71
CA ASP A 3 -3.97 -2.95 -22.07
C ASP A 3 -2.87 -2.42 -23.00
N TRP A 4 -1.71 -2.08 -22.47
CA TRP A 4 -0.52 -1.66 -23.21
C TRP A 4 0.46 -2.80 -23.51
N PHE A 5 0.47 -3.84 -22.65
CA PHE A 5 1.46 -4.89 -22.72
C PHE A 5 0.83 -6.26 -22.90
N PRO A 6 1.32 -7.08 -23.86
CA PRO A 6 0.83 -8.45 -24.04
C PRO A 6 1.12 -9.30 -22.80
N ALA A 7 0.35 -10.37 -22.61
CA ALA A 7 0.40 -11.22 -21.40
C ALA A 7 1.83 -11.66 -21.02
N ARG A 8 2.69 -11.94 -22.03
CA ARG A 8 4.10 -12.35 -21.83
C ARG A 8 5.02 -11.26 -21.24
N LEU A 9 4.69 -9.98 -21.42
CA LEU A 9 5.49 -8.83 -20.94
C LEU A 9 4.82 -8.12 -19.75
N ARG A 10 3.60 -8.47 -19.42
CA ARG A 10 2.77 -7.80 -18.39
C ARG A 10 3.39 -7.87 -17.01
N ALA A 11 3.96 -9.02 -16.64
CA ALA A 11 4.64 -9.17 -15.35
C ALA A 11 5.86 -8.26 -15.24
N THR A 12 6.68 -8.17 -16.28
CA THR A 12 7.84 -7.26 -16.33
C THR A 12 7.41 -5.80 -16.27
N ALA A 13 6.38 -5.41 -17.01
CA ALA A 13 5.86 -4.04 -16.99
C ALA A 13 5.30 -3.66 -15.61
N LEU A 14 4.58 -4.57 -14.95
CA LEU A 14 4.11 -4.38 -13.58
C LEU A 14 5.25 -4.31 -12.56
N ALA A 15 6.31 -5.12 -12.73
CA ALA A 15 7.50 -5.07 -11.88
C ALA A 15 8.20 -3.71 -11.99
N ILE A 16 8.40 -3.20 -13.21
CA ILE A 16 8.97 -1.86 -13.45
C ILE A 16 8.10 -0.78 -12.82
N TYR A 17 6.79 -0.85 -13.00
CA TYR A 17 5.86 0.09 -12.36
C TYR A 17 5.94 0.04 -10.84
N SER A 18 5.94 -1.15 -10.26
CA SER A 18 6.01 -1.34 -8.80
C SER A 18 7.35 -0.94 -8.22
N SER A 19 8.45 -1.04 -8.99
CA SER A 19 9.79 -0.60 -8.53
C SER A 19 9.84 0.90 -8.24
N GLY A 20 9.02 1.69 -8.93
CA GLY A 20 8.88 3.13 -8.69
C GLY A 20 8.43 3.45 -7.26
N LEU A 21 7.62 2.58 -6.64
CA LEU A 21 7.19 2.75 -5.26
C LEU A 21 8.37 2.67 -4.28
N TYR A 22 9.24 1.68 -4.46
CA TYR A 22 10.41 1.47 -3.58
C TYR A 22 11.47 2.53 -3.79
N ILE A 23 11.76 2.86 -5.06
CA ILE A 23 12.70 3.93 -5.42
C ILE A 23 12.20 5.26 -4.85
N GLY A 24 10.92 5.58 -5.06
CA GLY A 24 10.31 6.80 -4.56
C GLY A 24 10.30 6.88 -3.04
N GLY A 25 9.99 5.77 -2.34
CA GLY A 25 10.02 5.68 -0.89
C GLY A 25 11.41 5.96 -0.30
N GLY A 26 12.45 5.32 -0.84
CA GLY A 26 13.82 5.54 -0.38
C GLY A 26 14.38 6.93 -0.72
N ILE A 27 14.17 7.39 -1.95
CA ILE A 27 14.61 8.71 -2.40
C ILE A 27 13.87 9.82 -1.62
N SER A 28 12.59 9.64 -1.29
CA SER A 28 11.81 10.62 -0.54
C SER A 28 12.36 10.85 0.86
N LEU A 29 12.84 9.81 1.53
CA LEU A 29 13.48 9.91 2.84
C LEU A 29 14.79 10.72 2.75
N LEU A 30 15.61 10.46 1.72
CA LEU A 30 16.86 11.17 1.47
C LEU A 30 16.61 12.66 1.14
N ILE A 31 15.80 12.93 0.10
CA ILE A 31 15.53 14.29 -0.36
C ILE A 31 14.75 15.06 0.71
N GLY A 32 13.77 14.43 1.34
CA GLY A 32 12.97 15.02 2.42
C GLY A 32 13.87 15.44 3.60
N GLY A 33 14.77 14.56 4.03
CA GLY A 33 15.72 14.84 5.09
C GLY A 33 16.62 16.04 4.76
N LEU A 34 17.22 16.05 3.57
CA LEU A 34 18.06 17.15 3.09
C LEU A 34 17.31 18.48 3.01
N ILE A 35 16.08 18.48 2.51
CA ILE A 35 15.28 19.71 2.42
C ILE A 35 14.94 20.23 3.81
N VAL A 36 14.47 19.35 4.72
CA VAL A 36 14.09 19.75 6.08
C VAL A 36 15.29 20.36 6.82
N GLU A 37 16.44 19.73 6.74
CA GLU A 37 17.65 20.19 7.43
C GLU A 37 18.13 21.53 6.88
N ASN A 38 18.31 21.63 5.55
CA ASN A 38 18.77 22.87 4.93
C ASN A 38 17.78 24.02 5.11
N TRP A 39 16.47 23.75 5.04
CA TRP A 39 15.44 24.75 5.25
C TRP A 39 15.45 25.28 6.68
N ASN A 40 15.50 24.40 7.67
CA ASN A 40 15.51 24.79 9.07
C ASN A 40 16.82 25.53 9.44
N ALA A 41 17.94 25.18 8.83
CA ALA A 41 19.21 25.90 9.00
C ALA A 41 19.16 27.30 8.39
N ALA A 42 18.58 27.44 7.19
CA ALA A 42 18.45 28.72 6.51
C ALA A 42 17.37 29.63 7.12
N TYR A 43 16.33 29.05 7.69
CA TYR A 43 15.16 29.77 8.21
C TYR A 43 14.73 29.27 9.60
N PRO A 44 15.49 29.56 10.67
CA PRO A 44 15.18 29.06 12.03
C PRO A 44 13.85 29.55 12.59
N GLY A 45 13.32 30.67 12.09
CA GLY A 45 12.03 31.25 12.52
C GLY A 45 10.87 31.03 11.54
N GLY A 46 11.05 30.21 10.53
CA GLY A 46 10.10 30.04 9.41
C GLY A 46 10.56 30.74 8.14
N GLY A 47 10.42 30.05 7.03
CA GLY A 47 10.89 30.52 5.70
C GLY A 47 9.84 31.35 4.95
N PRO A 48 10.07 31.58 3.63
CA PRO A 48 9.09 32.21 2.77
C PRO A 48 7.70 31.61 2.92
N LEU A 49 6.66 32.44 2.90
CA LEU A 49 5.24 32.06 3.15
C LEU A 49 4.99 31.47 4.55
N GLY A 50 5.90 31.66 5.52
CA GLY A 50 5.76 31.06 6.85
C GLY A 50 6.01 29.55 6.91
N LEU A 51 6.57 28.95 5.85
CA LEU A 51 6.75 27.51 5.76
C LEU A 51 7.86 27.02 6.68
N VAL A 52 7.61 25.92 7.36
CA VAL A 52 8.63 25.15 8.09
C VAL A 52 9.18 24.01 7.21
N GLY A 53 10.33 23.46 7.60
CA GLY A 53 11.10 22.53 6.75
C GLY A 53 10.30 21.36 6.18
N TRP A 54 9.45 20.71 6.97
CA TRP A 54 8.63 19.59 6.46
C TRP A 54 7.60 20.04 5.42
N GLN A 55 7.01 21.23 5.57
CA GLN A 55 6.08 21.77 4.59
C GLN A 55 6.77 22.09 3.27
N ALA A 56 7.99 22.67 3.35
CA ALA A 56 8.83 22.91 2.18
C ALA A 56 9.18 21.60 1.46
N ALA A 57 9.51 20.54 2.19
CA ALA A 57 9.76 19.21 1.62
C ALA A 57 8.54 18.65 0.87
N PHE A 58 7.35 18.75 1.45
CA PHE A 58 6.11 18.32 0.77
C PHE A 58 5.81 19.12 -0.49
N LEU A 59 6.03 20.43 -0.47
CA LEU A 59 5.83 21.25 -1.66
C LEU A 59 6.88 20.96 -2.75
N ALA A 60 8.14 20.78 -2.35
CA ALA A 60 9.22 20.47 -3.30
C ALA A 60 9.01 19.15 -4.04
N VAL A 61 8.39 18.15 -3.40
CA VAL A 61 8.04 16.87 -4.02
C VAL A 61 6.66 16.92 -4.70
N GLY A 62 5.71 17.65 -4.13
CA GLY A 62 4.34 17.74 -4.63
C GLY A 62 4.22 18.52 -5.95
N ILE A 63 4.96 19.61 -6.12
CA ILE A 63 4.91 20.41 -7.36
C ILE A 63 5.34 19.60 -8.59
N PRO A 64 6.48 18.88 -8.59
CA PRO A 64 6.81 17.95 -9.67
C PRO A 64 5.76 16.89 -9.90
N GLY A 65 5.13 16.38 -8.83
CA GLY A 65 4.01 15.43 -8.93
C GLY A 65 2.81 16.00 -9.68
N LEU A 66 2.44 17.24 -9.43
CA LEU A 66 1.38 17.92 -10.17
C LEU A 66 1.74 18.10 -11.65
N LEU A 67 2.99 18.44 -11.98
CA LEU A 67 3.44 18.54 -13.37
C LEU A 67 3.37 17.18 -14.08
N LEU A 68 3.76 16.10 -13.40
CA LEU A 68 3.59 14.74 -13.92
C LEU A 68 2.12 14.37 -14.10
N ALA A 69 1.24 14.75 -13.18
CA ALA A 69 -0.21 14.51 -13.33
C ALA A 69 -0.78 15.23 -14.57
N LEU A 70 -0.37 16.49 -14.81
CA LEU A 70 -0.73 17.22 -16.03
C LEU A 70 -0.18 16.54 -17.29
N TRP A 71 1.04 16.02 -17.24
CA TRP A 71 1.61 15.27 -18.37
C TRP A 71 0.84 13.98 -18.63
N VAL A 72 0.45 13.24 -17.61
CA VAL A 72 -0.36 12.01 -17.76
C VAL A 72 -1.67 12.27 -18.50
N LEU A 73 -2.29 13.45 -18.33
CA LEU A 73 -3.51 13.82 -19.07
C LEU A 73 -3.30 13.90 -20.60
N THR A 74 -2.07 14.03 -21.08
CA THR A 74 -1.73 14.04 -22.50
C THR A 74 -1.53 12.64 -23.10
N LEU A 75 -1.48 11.61 -22.26
CA LEU A 75 -1.27 10.23 -22.72
C LEU A 75 -2.55 9.69 -23.36
N ARG A 76 -2.37 9.01 -24.49
CA ARG A 76 -3.47 8.35 -25.17
C ARG A 76 -3.91 7.12 -24.38
N GLU A 77 -5.20 7.00 -24.10
CA GLU A 77 -5.74 5.79 -23.48
C GLU A 77 -5.84 4.66 -24.50
N PRO A 78 -5.36 3.43 -24.19
CA PRO A 78 -5.50 2.28 -25.07
C PRO A 78 -6.92 1.75 -25.02
N VAL A 79 -7.36 1.10 -26.10
CA VAL A 79 -8.64 0.39 -26.11
C VAL A 79 -8.55 -0.82 -25.19
N ARG A 80 -9.42 -0.88 -24.18
CA ARG A 80 -9.41 -1.95 -23.17
C ARG A 80 -9.60 -3.32 -23.81
N GLY A 81 -8.74 -4.26 -23.43
CA GLY A 81 -8.77 -5.64 -23.89
C GLY A 81 -8.38 -5.84 -25.37
N ALA A 82 -8.08 -4.78 -26.14
CA ALA A 82 -7.73 -4.91 -27.56
C ALA A 82 -6.48 -5.77 -27.76
N ILE A 83 -5.48 -5.66 -26.88
CA ILE A 83 -4.23 -6.43 -26.98
C ILE A 83 -4.42 -7.92 -26.71
N ASP A 84 -5.47 -8.30 -25.97
CA ASP A 84 -5.84 -9.69 -25.69
C ASP A 84 -6.91 -10.21 -26.69
N GLY A 85 -7.28 -9.41 -27.71
CA GLY A 85 -8.30 -9.77 -28.70
C GLY A 85 -9.75 -9.69 -28.19
N LEU A 86 -9.96 -9.08 -27.01
CA LEU A 86 -11.25 -8.94 -26.35
C LEU A 86 -11.57 -7.46 -26.10
N PRO A 87 -11.75 -6.64 -27.15
CA PRO A 87 -12.00 -5.21 -26.95
C PRO A 87 -13.31 -5.01 -26.17
N THR A 88 -13.20 -4.26 -25.09
CA THR A 88 -14.36 -3.89 -24.27
C THR A 88 -14.96 -2.60 -24.82
N PRO A 89 -16.28 -2.51 -25.05
CA PRO A 89 -16.94 -1.27 -25.45
C PRO A 89 -16.67 -0.15 -24.45
N GLU A 90 -16.52 1.07 -24.94
CA GLU A 90 -16.42 2.25 -24.10
C GLU A 90 -17.71 2.45 -23.30
N ASP A 91 -17.58 2.74 -22.00
CA ASP A 91 -18.73 3.11 -21.19
C ASP A 91 -19.21 4.51 -21.61
N PRO A 92 -20.47 4.67 -22.05
CA PRO A 92 -21.00 5.98 -22.47
C PRO A 92 -21.09 6.99 -21.30
N ALA A 93 -21.01 6.53 -20.05
CA ALA A 93 -21.14 7.38 -18.87
C ALA A 93 -20.15 7.01 -17.75
N PRO A 94 -18.81 7.08 -17.99
CA PRO A 94 -17.79 6.55 -17.08
C PRO A 94 -17.83 7.21 -15.69
N PHE A 95 -18.13 8.50 -15.60
CA PHE A 95 -18.26 9.20 -14.31
C PHE A 95 -19.48 8.74 -13.51
N ARG A 96 -20.58 8.39 -14.17
CA ARG A 96 -21.75 7.84 -13.50
C ARG A 96 -21.45 6.45 -12.94
N GLY A 97 -20.77 5.61 -13.71
CA GLY A 97 -20.29 4.30 -13.26
C GLY A 97 -19.36 4.43 -12.07
N PHE A 98 -18.38 5.32 -12.15
CA PHE A 98 -17.47 5.61 -11.04
C PHE A 98 -18.21 6.06 -9.77
N LEU A 99 -19.14 7.01 -9.85
CA LEU A 99 -19.91 7.46 -8.71
C LEU A 99 -20.78 6.34 -8.13
N GLN A 100 -21.39 5.52 -8.96
CA GLN A 100 -22.16 4.37 -8.52
C GLN A 100 -21.32 3.38 -7.73
N GLU A 101 -20.10 3.06 -8.19
CA GLU A 101 -19.17 2.22 -7.43
C GLU A 101 -18.69 2.88 -6.15
N LEU A 102 -18.37 4.16 -6.18
CA LEU A 102 -17.93 4.92 -5.02
C LEU A 102 -18.99 4.93 -3.90
N PHE A 103 -20.24 5.17 -4.25
CA PHE A 103 -21.37 5.13 -3.30
C PHE A 103 -21.64 3.74 -2.75
N GLN A 104 -21.14 2.68 -3.38
CA GLN A 104 -21.26 1.32 -2.87
C GLN A 104 -20.18 0.95 -1.84
N VAL A 105 -19.11 1.72 -1.75
CA VAL A 105 -17.97 1.49 -0.86
C VAL A 105 -17.99 2.43 0.34
N ILE A 106 -18.38 3.69 0.15
CA ILE A 106 -18.25 4.72 1.17
C ILE A 106 -19.48 4.74 2.12
N PRO A 107 -19.31 4.49 3.42
CA PRO A 107 -20.34 4.82 4.40
C PRO A 107 -20.57 6.34 4.46
N PRO A 108 -21.81 6.83 4.63
CA PRO A 108 -23.06 6.10 4.88
C PRO A 108 -23.82 5.65 3.62
N PHE A 109 -23.31 5.92 2.41
CA PHE A 109 -24.01 5.62 1.15
C PHE A 109 -24.29 4.13 0.95
N THR A 110 -23.43 3.27 1.47
CA THR A 110 -23.62 1.81 1.48
C THR A 110 -24.94 1.39 2.13
N VAL A 111 -25.45 2.15 3.11
CA VAL A 111 -26.75 1.90 3.77
C VAL A 111 -27.90 2.12 2.79
N PHE A 112 -27.83 3.17 1.96
CA PHE A 112 -28.86 3.42 0.94
C PHE A 112 -28.90 2.29 -0.11
N GLY A 113 -27.73 1.80 -0.53
CA GLY A 113 -27.63 0.64 -1.39
C GLY A 113 -28.22 -0.63 -0.76
N ALA A 114 -28.04 -0.85 0.53
CA ALA A 114 -28.63 -1.94 1.28
C ALA A 114 -30.17 -1.77 1.39
N ALA A 115 -30.66 -0.56 1.66
CA ALA A 115 -32.10 -0.25 1.71
C ALA A 115 -32.79 -0.51 0.36
N ALA A 116 -32.14 -0.14 -0.75
CA ALA A 116 -32.66 -0.38 -2.10
C ALA A 116 -32.77 -1.89 -2.43
N ARG A 117 -31.95 -2.76 -1.82
CA ARG A 117 -32.02 -4.21 -1.94
C ARG A 117 -33.08 -4.88 -1.05
N GLY A 118 -33.73 -4.12 -0.17
CA GLY A 118 -34.83 -4.57 0.66
C GLY A 118 -34.49 -4.74 2.15
N LYS A 119 -35.54 -4.98 2.95
CA LYS A 119 -35.49 -4.98 4.43
C LYS A 119 -34.44 -5.94 5.01
N LYS A 120 -34.29 -7.15 4.44
CA LYS A 120 -33.31 -8.13 4.93
C LYS A 120 -31.87 -7.64 4.71
N ALA A 121 -31.58 -7.05 3.54
CA ALA A 121 -30.27 -6.50 3.24
C ALA A 121 -29.95 -5.30 4.13
N LEU A 122 -30.92 -4.41 4.34
CA LEU A 122 -30.77 -3.28 5.26
C LEU A 122 -30.50 -3.75 6.70
N MET A 123 -31.31 -4.69 7.21
CA MET A 123 -31.11 -5.24 8.56
C MET A 123 -29.72 -5.86 8.71
N GLY A 124 -29.27 -6.69 7.76
CA GLY A 124 -27.93 -7.29 7.79
C GLY A 124 -26.81 -6.23 7.77
N ASN A 125 -27.00 -5.15 7.00
CA ASN A 125 -26.06 -4.04 6.93
C ASN A 125 -25.99 -3.24 8.26
N LEU A 126 -27.14 -2.95 8.87
CA LEU A 126 -27.21 -2.28 10.17
C LEU A 126 -26.64 -3.12 11.31
N LEU A 127 -26.89 -4.44 11.31
CA LEU A 127 -26.28 -5.35 12.27
C LEU A 127 -24.74 -5.39 12.10
N GLY A 128 -24.25 -5.37 10.87
CA GLY A 128 -22.81 -5.25 10.60
C GLY A 128 -22.25 -3.93 11.13
N ALA A 129 -22.92 -2.81 10.88
CA ALA A 129 -22.53 -1.50 11.42
C ALA A 129 -22.46 -1.52 12.96
N ALA A 130 -23.50 -2.04 13.61
CA ALA A 130 -23.55 -2.17 15.06
C ALA A 130 -22.42 -3.08 15.60
N PHE A 131 -22.13 -4.19 14.93
CA PHE A 131 -21.03 -5.09 15.30
C PHE A 131 -19.68 -4.39 15.24
N PHE A 132 -19.36 -3.73 14.12
CA PHE A 132 -18.06 -3.04 13.99
C PHE A 132 -17.94 -1.81 14.89
N ALA A 133 -19.05 -1.10 15.15
CA ALA A 133 -19.07 -0.02 16.14
C ALA A 133 -18.82 -0.54 17.57
N ALA A 134 -19.46 -1.65 17.96
CA ALA A 134 -19.25 -2.27 19.25
C ALA A 134 -17.82 -2.81 19.40
N LEU A 135 -17.28 -3.45 18.34
CA LEU A 135 -15.90 -3.91 18.32
C LEU A 135 -14.90 -2.77 18.46
N ALA A 136 -15.10 -1.68 17.70
CA ALA A 136 -14.25 -0.48 17.81
C ALA A 136 -14.33 0.13 19.22
N TRP A 137 -15.50 0.17 19.83
CA TRP A 137 -15.69 0.67 21.19
C TRP A 137 -14.96 -0.20 22.23
N VAL A 138 -15.10 -1.53 22.16
CA VAL A 138 -14.38 -2.47 23.05
C VAL A 138 -12.87 -2.32 22.92
N LEU A 139 -12.37 -2.25 21.67
CA LEU A 139 -10.94 -2.09 21.43
C LEU A 139 -10.41 -0.73 21.89
N TRP A 140 -11.21 0.33 21.76
CA TRP A 140 -10.91 1.62 22.39
C TRP A 140 -10.79 1.53 23.90
N LEU A 141 -11.74 0.89 24.58
CA LEU A 141 -11.68 0.71 26.03
C LEU A 141 -10.43 -0.06 26.48
N LEU A 142 -9.95 -1.00 25.67
CA LEU A 142 -8.77 -1.80 25.97
C LEU A 142 -7.45 -1.07 25.71
N THR A 143 -7.40 -0.18 24.72
CA THR A 143 -6.15 0.44 24.24
C THR A 143 -6.04 1.94 24.53
N GLY A 144 -7.16 2.61 24.81
CA GLY A 144 -7.22 4.05 25.04
C GLY A 144 -7.13 4.93 23.79
N VAL A 145 -6.97 4.37 22.58
CA VAL A 145 -6.77 5.12 21.31
C VAL A 145 -8.07 5.13 20.50
N VAL A 146 -8.90 6.17 20.67
CA VAL A 146 -10.22 6.24 20.05
C VAL A 146 -10.16 6.40 18.53
N GLU A 147 -9.30 7.29 18.03
CA GLU A 147 -9.21 7.62 16.60
C GLU A 147 -8.86 6.39 15.76
N GLN A 148 -7.88 5.61 16.21
CA GLN A 148 -7.46 4.39 15.51
C GLN A 148 -8.62 3.42 15.32
N TRP A 149 -9.39 3.16 16.38
CA TRP A 149 -10.44 2.15 16.32
C TRP A 149 -11.71 2.63 15.61
N VAL A 150 -12.00 3.95 15.67
CA VAL A 150 -13.09 4.53 14.88
C VAL A 150 -12.79 4.40 13.38
N PHE A 151 -11.59 4.81 12.93
CA PHE A 151 -11.23 4.70 11.51
C PHE A 151 -11.17 3.26 11.03
N LEU A 152 -10.60 2.35 11.82
CA LEU A 152 -10.58 0.92 11.48
C LEU A 152 -11.98 0.31 11.48
N GLY A 153 -12.84 0.67 12.44
CA GLY A 153 -14.23 0.21 12.49
C GLY A 153 -15.04 0.66 11.27
N VAL A 154 -14.89 1.92 10.85
CA VAL A 154 -15.49 2.43 9.61
C VAL A 154 -14.95 1.69 8.38
N GLY A 155 -13.64 1.45 8.30
CA GLY A 155 -13.02 0.73 7.19
C GLY A 155 -13.50 -0.71 7.09
N TYR A 156 -13.53 -1.46 8.18
CA TYR A 156 -14.04 -2.84 8.21
C TYR A 156 -15.54 -2.91 7.89
N TYR A 157 -16.32 -1.96 8.40
CA TYR A 157 -17.73 -1.86 8.03
C TYR A 157 -17.91 -1.56 6.54
N ALA A 158 -17.11 -0.67 5.95
CA ALA A 158 -17.15 -0.39 4.52
C ALA A 158 -16.89 -1.65 3.68
N VAL A 159 -15.85 -2.41 4.02
CA VAL A 159 -15.53 -3.70 3.36
C VAL A 159 -16.67 -4.71 3.53
N PHE A 160 -17.22 -4.84 4.72
CA PHE A 160 -18.35 -5.73 4.98
C PHE A 160 -19.58 -5.34 4.14
N SER A 161 -19.95 -4.07 4.16
CA SER A 161 -21.11 -3.54 3.43
C SER A 161 -20.97 -3.71 1.91
N TRP A 162 -19.76 -3.42 1.38
CA TRP A 162 -19.41 -3.68 -0.01
C TRP A 162 -19.51 -5.17 -0.37
N THR A 163 -18.99 -6.05 0.49
CA THR A 163 -19.03 -7.50 0.31
C THR A 163 -20.47 -8.02 0.23
N MET A 164 -21.37 -7.51 1.10
CA MET A 164 -22.79 -7.83 1.05
C MET A 164 -23.46 -7.33 -0.26
N GLY A 165 -23.02 -6.18 -0.75
CA GLY A 165 -23.43 -5.65 -2.05
C GLY A 165 -22.93 -6.50 -3.20
N LEU A 166 -21.67 -6.88 -3.20
CA LEU A 166 -21.04 -7.74 -4.19
C LEU A 166 -21.74 -9.10 -4.30
N ARG A 167 -22.05 -9.72 -3.16
CA ARG A 167 -22.80 -11.00 -3.12
C ARG A 167 -24.14 -10.92 -3.84
N ALA A 168 -24.81 -9.77 -3.79
CA ALA A 168 -26.13 -9.59 -4.39
C ALA A 168 -26.08 -9.33 -5.91
N ARG A 169 -25.03 -8.67 -6.41
CA ARG A 169 -24.94 -8.23 -7.80
C ARG A 169 -24.00 -9.08 -8.66
N ASP A 170 -22.93 -9.62 -8.07
CA ASP A 170 -21.91 -10.42 -8.76
C ASP A 170 -21.51 -11.61 -7.87
N LEU A 171 -22.36 -12.64 -7.92
CA LEU A 171 -22.13 -13.86 -7.16
C LEU A 171 -20.88 -14.65 -7.59
N PRO A 172 -20.49 -14.70 -8.89
CA PRO A 172 -19.23 -15.31 -9.30
C PRO A 172 -18.01 -14.66 -8.67
N THR A 173 -17.89 -13.34 -8.72
CA THR A 173 -16.78 -12.61 -8.08
C THR A 173 -16.80 -12.76 -6.56
N PHE A 174 -17.98 -12.72 -5.93
CA PHE A 174 -18.11 -12.99 -4.49
C PHE A 174 -17.61 -14.39 -4.12
N LYS A 175 -17.97 -15.42 -4.88
CA LYS A 175 -17.51 -16.80 -4.63
C LYS A 175 -16.01 -16.96 -4.85
N LEU A 176 -15.45 -16.28 -5.86
CA LEU A 176 -14.01 -16.29 -6.12
C LEU A 176 -13.21 -15.67 -4.97
N THR A 177 -13.67 -14.53 -4.46
CA THR A 177 -12.97 -13.75 -3.42
C THR A 177 -13.25 -14.32 -2.01
N TRP A 178 -14.50 -14.34 -1.59
CA TRP A 178 -14.89 -14.67 -0.22
C TRP A 178 -15.25 -16.15 -0.02
N GLY A 179 -15.56 -16.86 -1.08
CA GLY A 179 -15.86 -18.29 -1.05
C GLY A 179 -14.65 -19.21 -1.30
N SER A 180 -13.50 -18.66 -1.65
CA SER A 180 -12.26 -19.41 -1.88
C SER A 180 -11.31 -19.32 -0.66
N PRO A 181 -11.12 -20.41 0.12
CA PRO A 181 -10.18 -20.40 1.23
C PRO A 181 -8.75 -20.06 0.79
N ALA A 182 -8.31 -20.53 -0.39
CA ALA A 182 -7.00 -20.22 -0.93
C ALA A 182 -6.83 -18.71 -1.17
N PHE A 183 -7.85 -18.05 -1.73
CA PHE A 183 -7.81 -16.61 -1.98
C PHE A 183 -7.81 -15.82 -0.66
N LEU A 184 -8.59 -16.24 0.33
CA LEU A 184 -8.58 -15.63 1.67
C LEU A 184 -7.21 -15.77 2.35
N CYS A 185 -6.57 -16.94 2.26
CA CYS A 185 -5.21 -17.12 2.77
C CYS A 185 -4.21 -16.20 2.09
N VAL A 186 -4.32 -15.98 0.77
CA VAL A 186 -3.46 -15.04 0.04
C VAL A 186 -3.69 -13.60 0.51
N ILE A 187 -4.94 -13.16 0.66
CA ILE A 187 -5.25 -11.81 1.17
C ILE A 187 -4.70 -11.60 2.57
N LEU A 188 -4.92 -12.55 3.48
CA LEU A 188 -4.44 -12.46 4.86
C LEU A 188 -2.92 -12.50 4.92
N GLY A 189 -2.29 -13.38 4.15
CA GLY A 189 -0.83 -13.45 4.02
C GLY A 189 -0.25 -12.14 3.51
N TYR A 190 -0.79 -11.58 2.43
CA TYR A 190 -0.36 -10.29 1.91
C TYR A 190 -0.56 -9.16 2.93
N GLY A 191 -1.69 -9.15 3.64
CA GLY A 191 -1.95 -8.19 4.72
C GLY A 191 -0.90 -8.24 5.82
N THR A 192 -0.44 -9.43 6.20
CA THR A 192 0.62 -9.61 7.21
C THR A 192 1.97 -9.08 6.72
N VAL A 193 2.33 -9.36 5.45
CA VAL A 193 3.53 -8.80 4.80
C VAL A 193 3.48 -7.27 4.79
N ALA A 194 2.37 -6.72 4.32
CA ALA A 194 2.17 -5.28 4.25
C ALA A 194 2.27 -4.63 5.64
N PHE A 195 1.66 -5.25 6.67
CA PHE A 195 1.77 -4.79 8.05
C PHE A 195 3.22 -4.70 8.51
N THR A 196 4.02 -5.75 8.29
CA THR A 196 5.43 -5.79 8.68
C THR A 196 6.26 -4.75 7.93
N ALA A 197 6.06 -4.64 6.61
CA ALA A 197 6.77 -3.68 5.76
C ALA A 197 6.46 -2.23 6.17
N TYR A 198 5.18 -1.90 6.39
CA TYR A 198 4.78 -0.57 6.83
C TYR A 198 5.25 -0.27 8.26
N ALA A 199 5.18 -1.23 9.19
CA ALA A 199 5.68 -1.05 10.54
C ALA A 199 7.19 -0.73 10.53
N ALA A 200 7.99 -1.48 9.78
CA ALA A 200 9.41 -1.22 9.62
C ALA A 200 9.70 0.14 8.98
N SER A 201 8.93 0.51 7.95
CA SER A 201 9.08 1.79 7.25
C SER A 201 8.75 2.99 8.15
N TYR A 202 7.67 2.93 8.93
CA TYR A 202 7.25 4.04 9.80
C TYR A 202 8.07 4.15 11.09
N TRP A 203 8.47 3.03 11.67
CA TRP A 203 9.15 3.02 12.96
C TRP A 203 10.67 2.93 12.86
N GLY A 204 11.23 2.53 11.71
CA GLY A 204 12.66 2.34 11.53
C GLY A 204 13.47 3.63 11.75
N ALA A 205 13.07 4.74 11.12
CA ALA A 205 13.75 6.01 11.28
C ALA A 205 13.59 6.61 12.71
N PRO A 206 12.38 6.69 13.30
CA PRO A 206 12.22 7.10 14.70
C PRO A 206 12.95 6.23 15.72
N TYR A 207 13.06 4.91 15.46
CA TYR A 207 13.83 4.01 16.29
C TYR A 207 15.33 4.35 16.26
N ALA A 208 15.91 4.47 15.07
CA ALA A 208 17.31 4.80 14.90
C ALA A 208 17.67 6.18 15.50
N GLU A 209 16.80 7.17 15.34
CA GLU A 209 16.99 8.50 15.94
C GLU A 209 16.97 8.45 17.47
N ARG A 210 16.01 7.73 18.07
CA ARG A 210 15.80 7.74 19.53
C ARG A 210 16.64 6.71 20.27
N ALA A 211 16.81 5.51 19.73
CA ALA A 211 17.51 4.42 20.40
C ALA A 211 19.00 4.39 20.08
N LEU A 212 19.38 4.72 18.82
CA LEU A 212 20.76 4.66 18.37
C LEU A 212 21.42 6.04 18.22
N GLY A 213 20.67 7.14 18.45
CA GLY A 213 21.19 8.51 18.39
C GLY A 213 21.60 8.99 16.98
N VAL A 214 21.06 8.39 15.94
CA VAL A 214 21.42 8.71 14.53
C VAL A 214 20.77 10.03 14.12
N ASN A 215 21.50 10.89 13.40
CA ASN A 215 20.95 12.12 12.88
C ASN A 215 20.11 11.92 11.61
N LYS A 216 19.28 12.89 11.24
CA LYS A 216 18.33 12.79 10.13
C LYS A 216 19.00 12.68 8.75
N THR A 217 20.13 13.28 8.57
CA THR A 217 20.90 13.20 7.32
C THR A 217 21.47 11.82 7.10
N ASP A 218 22.07 11.23 8.15
CA ASP A 218 22.58 9.86 8.10
C ASP A 218 21.45 8.85 7.87
N LEU A 219 20.27 9.07 8.46
CA LEU A 219 19.08 8.25 8.16
C LEU A 219 18.70 8.31 6.68
N GLY A 220 18.74 9.49 6.06
CA GLY A 220 18.47 9.64 4.63
C GLY A 220 19.47 8.82 3.78
N TRP A 221 20.75 8.93 4.09
CA TRP A 221 21.81 8.25 3.32
C TRP A 221 21.89 6.75 3.59
N PHE A 222 21.81 6.31 4.83
CA PHE A 222 22.08 4.93 5.22
C PHE A 222 20.82 4.08 5.41
N LEU A 223 19.64 4.69 5.50
CA LEU A 223 18.37 3.97 5.53
C LEU A 223 17.56 4.19 4.26
N GLY A 224 17.43 5.45 3.79
CA GLY A 224 16.59 5.79 2.64
C GLY A 224 17.16 5.33 1.31
N ALA A 225 18.39 5.72 0.97
CA ALA A 225 18.99 5.34 -0.31
C ALA A 225 19.20 3.82 -0.45
N PRO A 226 19.71 3.09 0.57
CA PRO A 226 19.80 1.63 0.50
C PRO A 226 18.43 0.93 0.42
N ALA A 227 17.39 1.47 1.07
CA ALA A 227 16.03 0.93 0.96
C ALA A 227 15.48 0.97 -0.47
N ALA A 228 15.77 2.06 -1.22
CA ALA A 228 15.42 2.14 -2.63
C ALA A 228 16.09 1.03 -3.45
N VAL A 229 17.38 0.80 -3.22
CA VAL A 229 18.17 -0.24 -3.90
C VAL A 229 17.69 -1.63 -3.50
N ALA A 230 17.49 -1.88 -2.20
CA ALA A 230 17.02 -3.17 -1.70
C ALA A 230 15.65 -3.54 -2.26
N GLY A 231 14.68 -2.61 -2.22
CA GLY A 231 13.35 -2.83 -2.76
C GLY A 231 13.36 -3.06 -4.28
N PHE A 232 14.15 -2.31 -5.03
CA PHE A 232 14.32 -2.52 -6.46
C PHE A 232 14.91 -3.90 -6.78
N LEU A 233 16.00 -4.27 -6.10
CA LEU A 233 16.63 -5.59 -6.27
C LEU A 233 15.68 -6.71 -5.84
N GLY A 234 15.01 -6.58 -4.72
CA GLY A 234 14.07 -7.57 -4.20
C GLY A 234 12.93 -7.86 -5.19
N VAL A 235 12.34 -6.83 -5.81
CA VAL A 235 11.29 -7.01 -6.83
C VAL A 235 11.83 -7.76 -8.06
N ILE A 236 13.00 -7.38 -8.57
CA ILE A 236 13.58 -8.01 -9.75
C ILE A 236 14.00 -9.44 -9.46
N LEU A 237 14.71 -9.67 -8.36
CA LEU A 237 15.19 -11.00 -7.98
C LEU A 237 14.02 -11.92 -7.63
N GLY A 238 13.04 -11.41 -6.87
CA GLY A 238 11.83 -12.15 -6.52
C GLY A 238 11.03 -12.56 -7.75
N GLY A 239 10.83 -11.63 -8.70
CA GLY A 239 10.16 -11.92 -9.96
C GLY A 239 10.86 -13.00 -10.79
N ARG A 240 12.19 -12.87 -10.97
CA ARG A 240 12.99 -13.87 -11.69
C ARG A 240 13.01 -15.24 -11.00
N MET A 241 13.13 -15.23 -9.68
CA MET A 241 13.10 -16.48 -8.89
C MET A 241 11.73 -17.15 -8.98
N ALA A 242 10.65 -16.36 -9.00
CA ALA A 242 9.29 -16.88 -9.16
C ALA A 242 9.08 -17.55 -10.52
N ASP A 243 9.56 -16.93 -11.60
CA ASP A 243 9.45 -17.50 -12.94
C ASP A 243 10.35 -18.74 -13.07
N PHE A 244 11.58 -18.69 -12.59
CA PHE A 244 12.50 -19.83 -12.60
C PHE A 244 11.98 -21.05 -11.81
N LEU A 245 11.38 -20.82 -10.63
CA LEU A 245 10.80 -21.90 -9.86
C LEU A 245 9.52 -22.44 -10.49
N LEU A 246 8.72 -21.58 -11.12
CA LEU A 246 7.47 -22.00 -11.79
C LEU A 246 7.77 -22.96 -12.96
N GLU A 247 8.87 -22.77 -13.71
CA GLU A 247 9.28 -23.69 -14.77
C GLU A 247 9.62 -25.10 -14.26
N ARG A 248 10.00 -25.21 -12.99
CA ARG A 248 10.41 -26.46 -12.36
C ARG A 248 9.32 -27.11 -11.52
N ARG A 249 8.41 -26.28 -10.93
CA ARG A 249 7.40 -26.73 -9.98
C ARG A 249 6.12 -25.89 -10.13
N PRO A 250 4.93 -26.53 -10.17
CA PRO A 250 3.65 -25.80 -10.26
C PRO A 250 3.42 -24.84 -9.08
N ASP A 251 3.96 -25.16 -7.91
CA ASP A 251 3.89 -24.37 -6.68
C ASP A 251 5.06 -23.38 -6.49
N GLY A 252 5.93 -23.23 -7.50
CA GLY A 252 7.15 -22.44 -7.42
C GLY A 252 6.97 -21.02 -6.92
N ARG A 253 5.89 -20.33 -7.35
CA ARG A 253 5.57 -18.97 -6.89
C ARG A 253 5.25 -18.91 -5.39
N VAL A 254 4.60 -19.95 -4.85
CA VAL A 254 4.27 -20.02 -3.42
C VAL A 254 5.55 -20.11 -2.58
N TRP A 255 6.55 -20.86 -3.04
CA TRP A 255 7.84 -20.96 -2.36
C TRP A 255 8.60 -19.64 -2.32
N VAL A 256 8.53 -18.82 -3.38
CA VAL A 256 9.14 -17.49 -3.38
C VAL A 256 8.44 -16.57 -2.37
N ILE A 257 7.12 -16.62 -2.30
CA ILE A 257 6.36 -15.85 -1.30
C ILE A 257 6.75 -16.28 0.12
N LEU A 258 6.82 -17.59 0.39
CA LEU A 258 7.24 -18.11 1.70
C LEU A 258 8.67 -17.69 2.05
N PHE A 259 9.58 -17.73 1.08
CA PHE A 259 10.96 -17.26 1.26
C PHE A 259 10.98 -15.76 1.62
N GLY A 260 10.25 -14.92 0.87
CA GLY A 260 10.15 -13.48 1.14
C GLY A 260 9.45 -13.14 2.46
N LEU A 261 8.64 -14.05 3.02
CA LEU A 261 8.04 -13.90 4.35
C LEU A 261 9.00 -14.26 5.49
N ILE A 262 9.81 -15.30 5.30
CA ILE A 262 10.65 -15.87 6.36
C ILE A 262 12.01 -15.14 6.45
N MET A 263 12.61 -14.82 5.30
CA MET A 263 13.94 -14.21 5.25
C MET A 263 14.10 -12.85 5.93
N PRO A 264 13.09 -11.94 5.89
CA PRO A 264 13.18 -10.69 6.64
C PRO A 264 13.21 -10.84 8.16
N VAL A 265 12.68 -11.95 8.71
CA VAL A 265 12.55 -12.12 10.16
C VAL A 265 13.91 -12.07 10.90
N PRO A 266 14.94 -12.86 10.55
CA PRO A 266 16.24 -12.77 11.19
C PRO A 266 16.93 -11.42 10.95
N ALA A 267 16.73 -10.81 9.78
CA ALA A 267 17.27 -9.49 9.47
C ALA A 267 16.65 -8.39 10.34
N MET A 268 15.32 -8.42 10.52
CA MET A 268 14.62 -7.52 11.45
C MET A 268 15.02 -7.76 12.90
N TRP A 269 15.14 -9.03 13.30
CA TRP A 269 15.64 -9.35 14.63
C TRP A 269 17.02 -8.70 14.86
N LEU A 270 17.96 -8.89 13.93
CA LEU A 270 19.29 -8.26 14.02
C LEU A 270 19.17 -6.73 14.14
N ALA A 271 18.37 -6.08 13.27
CA ALA A 271 18.24 -4.63 13.24
C ALA A 271 17.69 -4.04 14.55
N TYR A 272 16.68 -4.68 15.16
CA TYR A 272 15.98 -4.10 16.31
C TYR A 272 16.45 -4.63 17.67
N THR A 273 17.45 -5.51 17.71
CA THR A 273 18.05 -6.00 18.96
C THR A 273 19.52 -5.61 19.14
N THR A 274 20.13 -4.95 18.13
CA THR A 274 21.52 -4.49 18.21
C THR A 274 21.61 -3.05 18.70
N ASP A 275 22.68 -2.74 19.43
CA ASP A 275 23.07 -1.38 19.79
C ASP A 275 24.06 -0.78 18.75
N ASP A 276 24.49 -1.59 17.77
CA ASP A 276 25.43 -1.16 16.72
C ASP A 276 24.67 -0.60 15.51
N VAL A 277 24.96 0.66 15.17
CA VAL A 277 24.31 1.39 14.05
C VAL A 277 24.59 0.72 12.71
N VAL A 278 25.76 0.14 12.49
CA VAL A 278 26.11 -0.52 11.22
C VAL A 278 25.31 -1.81 11.06
N LEU A 279 25.20 -2.60 12.11
CA LEU A 279 24.40 -3.83 12.12
C LEU A 279 22.92 -3.51 11.95
N PHE A 280 22.41 -2.40 12.54
CA PHE A 280 21.06 -1.93 12.27
C PHE A 280 20.83 -1.66 10.79
N TYR A 281 21.73 -0.90 10.13
CA TYR A 281 21.59 -0.60 8.69
C TYR A 281 21.65 -1.85 7.81
N ILE A 282 22.56 -2.78 8.12
CA ILE A 282 22.66 -4.07 7.41
C ILE A 282 21.37 -4.88 7.57
N GLY A 283 20.86 -5.00 8.79
CA GLY A 283 19.62 -5.70 9.07
C GLY A 283 18.41 -5.05 8.37
N ALA A 284 18.31 -3.71 8.42
CA ALA A 284 17.27 -2.96 7.74
C ALA A 284 17.32 -3.12 6.22
N PHE A 285 18.51 -3.12 5.61
CA PHE A 285 18.71 -3.36 4.18
C PHE A 285 18.26 -4.77 3.76
N LEU A 286 18.71 -5.78 4.49
CA LEU A 286 18.36 -7.17 4.21
C LEU A 286 16.88 -7.47 4.42
N ALA A 287 16.24 -6.79 5.38
CA ALA A 287 14.81 -6.95 5.62
C ALA A 287 13.92 -6.33 4.53
N GLN A 288 14.45 -5.37 3.77
CA GLN A 288 13.73 -4.70 2.68
C GLN A 288 14.02 -5.32 1.30
N MET A 289 14.98 -6.21 1.20
CA MET A 289 15.34 -6.95 -0.01
C MET A 289 14.43 -8.17 -0.24
#